data_cfd7bb2a4c516516702a7ff947113116
#
_entry.id   cfd7bb2a4c516516702a7ff947113116
#
_cell.length_a   1.000
_cell.length_b   1.000
_cell.length_c   1.000
_cell.angle_alpha   90.00
_cell.angle_beta   90.00
_cell.angle_gamma   90.00
#
_symmetry.space_group_name_H-M   'P 1'
#
loop_
_entity.id
_entity.type
_entity.pdbx_description
1 polymer ?
#
loop_
_entity_poly.entity_id
_entity_poly.type
_entity_poly.pdbx_seq_one_letter_code
_entity_poly.pdbx_strand_id
1 'polypeptide(L)'
;MTIAEFTDNYGPAHSGLLYAVQFLEEQVLAAGHRVLLVAPVADGPNPHAGHPGRREIRLPSVPIPGTQVRLSMGQDFDYRLAQMVANPPDVIHVHGLGPIGMLGMWVAERTGRPLVITWHTDFEAYADYYWHVAPLLNAAYKVYELHHAESTWTQLKKMKFKRPRRGGAQVELLQLAAKMLTDADLVTTPSDKTAKRVLEIAPTSKVRVVPNGTDALPVMPPIAKGRGPRLIYVGRISLEKGIGLMLDAFELVRDQVPNVELMIVGDWRETPVKLRRRLQRAARFGGVKLPGQIPREKLGAYYASGDAFVFASLTDTQALVLHEAAHAGLPFVMVDHELRLVVDPGVNAALARPNAVSFAGAMVSMLNALKDPEFAATASARSRELAEQFTIAKQSKEFVDIYEALAEGRPVELTEGIHPDYGRRVFPRRRVTATFEIPTPAELEPVPARPRRWWTWPKASAEQGR
;
A
#
# COMPACT_ATOMS: atom_id res chain seq x y z
N MET A 1 -15.14 -12.48 -17.59
CA MET A 1 -13.68 -12.58 -17.75
C MET A 1 -13.02 -13.04 -16.47
N THR A 2 -11.74 -13.42 -16.51
CA THR A 2 -10.93 -13.80 -15.35
C THR A 2 -9.81 -12.77 -15.18
N ILE A 3 -9.79 -12.09 -14.03
CA ILE A 3 -8.72 -11.17 -13.64
C ILE A 3 -7.78 -11.92 -12.72
N ALA A 4 -6.47 -11.94 -13.02
CA ALA A 4 -5.46 -12.49 -12.12
C ALA A 4 -4.78 -11.36 -11.36
N GLU A 5 -4.93 -11.38 -10.04
CA GLU A 5 -4.35 -10.39 -9.13
C GLU A 5 -3.10 -10.97 -8.46
N PHE A 6 -1.96 -10.31 -8.68
CA PHE A 6 -0.66 -10.70 -8.13
C PHE A 6 -0.24 -9.70 -7.06
N THR A 7 -0.09 -10.17 -5.83
CA THR A 7 0.29 -9.32 -4.70
C THR A 7 1.30 -9.99 -3.77
N ASP A 8 2.36 -9.28 -3.40
CA ASP A 8 3.35 -9.75 -2.42
C ASP A 8 2.90 -9.53 -0.97
N ASN A 9 1.73 -8.91 -0.77
CA ASN A 9 1.20 -8.60 0.55
C ASN A 9 -0.31 -8.88 0.62
N TYR A 10 -0.67 -10.04 1.17
CA TYR A 10 -2.07 -10.43 1.36
C TYR A 10 -2.24 -11.20 2.68
N GLY A 11 -2.64 -10.48 3.74
CA GLY A 11 -2.81 -10.99 5.10
C GLY A 11 -1.52 -11.53 5.77
N PRO A 12 -1.47 -11.68 7.07
CA PRO A 12 -2.42 -11.19 8.08
C PRO A 12 -2.22 -9.72 8.44
N ALA A 13 -1.20 -9.05 7.90
CA ALA A 13 -0.87 -7.68 8.25
C ALA A 13 -1.91 -6.70 7.66
N HIS A 14 -2.46 -5.85 8.52
CA HIS A 14 -3.39 -4.80 8.11
C HIS A 14 -2.63 -3.64 7.44
N SER A 15 -2.83 -3.46 6.16
CA SER A 15 -2.22 -2.36 5.39
C SER A 15 -3.23 -1.78 4.40
N GLY A 16 -3.03 -0.52 4.00
CA GLY A 16 -3.86 0.10 2.97
C GLY A 16 -3.86 -0.69 1.65
N LEU A 17 -2.72 -1.28 1.28
CA LEU A 17 -2.60 -2.15 0.11
C LEU A 17 -3.49 -3.40 0.23
N LEU A 18 -3.46 -4.08 1.39
CA LEU A 18 -4.31 -5.27 1.61
C LEU A 18 -5.79 -4.92 1.42
N TYR A 19 -6.26 -3.85 2.05
CA TYR A 19 -7.65 -3.43 1.91
C TYR A 19 -8.00 -3.01 0.50
N ALA A 20 -7.11 -2.31 -0.21
CA ALA A 20 -7.33 -1.91 -1.60
C ALA A 20 -7.51 -3.14 -2.51
N VAL A 21 -6.67 -4.18 -2.35
CA VAL A 21 -6.77 -5.43 -3.11
C VAL A 21 -8.05 -6.20 -2.75
N GLN A 22 -8.38 -6.33 -1.46
CA GLN A 22 -9.58 -7.05 -1.02
C GLN A 22 -10.88 -6.37 -1.48
N PHE A 23 -10.94 -5.04 -1.43
CA PHE A 23 -12.11 -4.31 -1.93
C PHE A 23 -12.25 -4.44 -3.44
N LEU A 24 -11.14 -4.37 -4.18
CA LEU A 24 -11.16 -4.57 -5.62
C LEU A 24 -11.62 -5.99 -5.98
N GLU A 25 -11.08 -7.01 -5.31
CA GLU A 25 -11.47 -8.41 -5.46
C GLU A 25 -12.99 -8.61 -5.23
N GLU A 26 -13.53 -8.06 -4.14
CA GLU A 26 -14.95 -8.10 -3.82
C GLU A 26 -15.81 -7.53 -4.96
N GLN A 27 -15.42 -6.39 -5.48
CA GLN A 27 -16.21 -5.70 -6.50
C GLN A 27 -16.10 -6.36 -7.88
N VAL A 28 -14.93 -6.88 -8.23
CA VAL A 28 -14.75 -7.69 -9.46
C VAL A 28 -15.66 -8.92 -9.43
N LEU A 29 -15.74 -9.58 -8.26
CA LEU A 29 -16.64 -10.72 -8.05
C LEU A 29 -18.12 -10.29 -8.11
N ALA A 30 -18.48 -9.17 -7.49
CA ALA A 30 -19.84 -8.62 -7.51
C ALA A 30 -20.28 -8.22 -8.93
N ALA A 31 -19.36 -7.78 -9.78
CA ALA A 31 -19.62 -7.50 -11.20
C ALA A 31 -19.77 -8.78 -12.05
N GLY A 32 -19.73 -9.97 -11.45
CA GLY A 32 -19.90 -11.26 -12.14
C GLY A 32 -18.63 -11.76 -12.84
N HIS A 33 -17.49 -11.16 -12.60
CA HIS A 33 -16.20 -11.63 -13.11
C HIS A 33 -15.56 -12.66 -12.18
N ARG A 34 -14.50 -13.29 -12.62
CA ARG A 34 -13.74 -14.28 -11.85
C ARG A 34 -12.41 -13.68 -11.42
N VAL A 35 -11.97 -14.01 -10.23
CA VAL A 35 -10.67 -13.61 -9.68
C VAL A 35 -9.78 -14.83 -9.50
N LEU A 36 -8.53 -14.74 -9.98
CA LEU A 36 -7.43 -15.62 -9.66
C LEU A 36 -6.45 -14.84 -8.77
N LEU A 37 -6.53 -15.01 -7.46
CA LEU A 37 -5.56 -14.39 -6.55
C LEU A 37 -4.27 -15.21 -6.49
N VAL A 38 -3.13 -14.57 -6.72
CA VAL A 38 -1.79 -15.12 -6.51
C VAL A 38 -1.10 -14.32 -5.40
N ALA A 39 -0.85 -14.97 -4.28
CA ALA A 39 -0.40 -14.30 -3.07
C ALA A 39 0.51 -15.21 -2.20
N PRO A 40 1.27 -14.66 -1.23
CA PRO A 40 2.06 -15.48 -0.32
C PRO A 40 1.17 -16.31 0.61
N VAL A 41 1.68 -17.49 1.02
CA VAL A 41 1.08 -18.22 2.15
C VAL A 41 1.18 -17.33 3.39
N ALA A 42 0.06 -17.02 3.98
CA ALA A 42 -0.04 -16.22 5.20
C ALA A 42 -1.19 -16.74 6.06
N ASP A 43 -1.03 -16.64 7.38
CA ASP A 43 -2.12 -16.88 8.33
C ASP A 43 -3.03 -15.65 8.37
N GLY A 44 -4.31 -15.83 8.59
CA GLY A 44 -5.25 -14.73 8.74
C GLY A 44 -6.55 -14.91 7.97
N PRO A 45 -7.52 -14.05 8.20
CA PRO A 45 -8.83 -14.14 7.55
C PRO A 45 -8.69 -13.87 6.05
N ASN A 46 -9.38 -14.69 5.28
CA ASN A 46 -9.56 -14.52 3.86
C ASN A 46 -11.07 -14.27 3.61
N PRO A 47 -11.51 -13.03 3.50
CA PRO A 47 -12.94 -12.68 3.48
C PRO A 47 -13.69 -13.29 2.30
N HIS A 48 -12.98 -13.59 1.20
CA HIS A 48 -13.60 -14.15 -0.01
C HIS A 48 -13.33 -15.64 -0.20
N ALA A 49 -12.80 -16.32 0.84
CA ALA A 49 -12.58 -17.76 0.77
C ALA A 49 -13.90 -18.50 0.50
N GLY A 50 -13.89 -19.39 -0.49
CA GLY A 50 -15.06 -20.18 -0.86
C GLY A 50 -16.03 -19.51 -1.84
N HIS A 51 -15.80 -18.28 -2.28
CA HIS A 51 -16.61 -17.66 -3.33
C HIS A 51 -16.43 -18.43 -4.66
N PRO A 52 -17.52 -18.84 -5.38
CA PRO A 52 -17.45 -19.72 -6.56
C PRO A 52 -16.69 -19.09 -7.74
N GLY A 53 -16.69 -17.77 -7.85
CA GLY A 53 -15.94 -17.03 -8.87
C GLY A 53 -14.46 -16.81 -8.54
N ARG A 54 -14.00 -17.26 -7.36
CA ARG A 54 -12.66 -17.01 -6.86
C ARG A 54 -11.82 -18.28 -6.81
N ARG A 55 -10.61 -18.17 -7.32
CA ARG A 55 -9.55 -19.16 -7.11
C ARG A 55 -8.33 -18.49 -6.50
N GLU A 56 -7.54 -19.22 -5.74
CA GLU A 56 -6.29 -18.70 -5.20
C GLU A 56 -5.12 -19.66 -5.37
N ILE A 57 -3.96 -19.07 -5.60
CA ILE A 57 -2.66 -19.75 -5.60
C ILE A 57 -1.83 -19.11 -4.47
N ARG A 58 -1.53 -19.91 -3.45
CA ARG A 58 -0.69 -19.47 -2.33
C ARG A 58 0.72 -20.01 -2.50
N LEU A 59 1.69 -19.09 -2.58
CA LEU A 59 3.09 -19.41 -2.76
C LEU A 59 3.82 -19.46 -1.41
N PRO A 60 4.71 -20.47 -1.20
CA PRO A 60 5.54 -20.53 -0.01
C PRO A 60 6.30 -19.22 0.21
N SER A 61 6.30 -18.72 1.43
CA SER A 61 6.89 -17.43 1.75
C SER A 61 7.51 -17.39 3.14
N VAL A 62 8.51 -16.53 3.32
CA VAL A 62 9.14 -16.24 4.61
C VAL A 62 8.92 -14.76 4.96
N PRO A 63 8.65 -14.42 6.22
CA PRO A 63 8.52 -13.02 6.62
C PRO A 63 9.90 -12.34 6.55
N ILE A 64 9.92 -11.09 6.07
CA ILE A 64 11.12 -10.25 6.13
C ILE A 64 11.13 -9.54 7.48
N PRO A 65 12.16 -9.79 8.34
CA PRO A 65 12.22 -9.18 9.66
C PRO A 65 12.13 -7.65 9.62
N GLY A 66 11.33 -7.07 10.51
CA GLY A 66 11.13 -5.62 10.62
C GLY A 66 10.24 -5.00 9.55
N THR A 67 9.62 -5.80 8.69
CA THR A 67 8.66 -5.35 7.67
C THR A 67 7.38 -6.18 7.74
N GLN A 68 6.33 -5.71 7.07
CA GLN A 68 5.10 -6.47 6.86
C GLN A 68 5.11 -7.27 5.54
N VAL A 69 6.22 -7.22 4.81
CA VAL A 69 6.38 -7.89 3.51
C VAL A 69 6.84 -9.33 3.72
N ARG A 70 6.33 -10.22 2.89
CA ARG A 70 6.76 -11.62 2.83
C ARG A 70 7.48 -11.87 1.52
N LEU A 71 8.59 -12.59 1.60
CA LEU A 71 9.33 -13.00 0.41
C LEU A 71 8.86 -14.40 -0.01
N SER A 72 8.30 -14.50 -1.20
CA SER A 72 7.97 -15.79 -1.79
C SER A 72 9.20 -16.42 -2.41
N MET A 73 9.42 -17.71 -2.13
CA MET A 73 10.58 -18.47 -2.60
C MET A 73 10.19 -19.34 -3.80
N GLY A 74 10.97 -19.22 -4.87
CA GLY A 74 10.62 -19.59 -6.23
C GLY A 74 10.64 -21.07 -6.62
N GLN A 75 10.59 -22.06 -5.71
CA GLN A 75 10.64 -23.47 -6.14
C GLN A 75 9.43 -23.89 -7.00
N ASP A 76 8.27 -23.26 -6.80
CA ASP A 76 7.04 -23.58 -7.52
C ASP A 76 6.73 -22.59 -8.65
N PHE A 77 7.58 -21.58 -8.89
CA PHE A 77 7.28 -20.52 -9.86
C PHE A 77 7.14 -21.07 -11.29
N ASP A 78 8.05 -21.93 -11.74
CA ASP A 78 8.00 -22.49 -13.10
C ASP A 78 6.76 -23.35 -13.30
N TYR A 79 6.40 -24.17 -12.30
CA TYR A 79 5.17 -24.96 -12.34
C TYR A 79 3.91 -24.07 -12.38
N ARG A 80 3.83 -23.03 -11.55
CA ARG A 80 2.70 -22.09 -11.52
C ARG A 80 2.62 -21.27 -12.78
N LEU A 81 3.78 -20.84 -13.29
CA LEU A 81 3.86 -20.13 -14.57
C LEU A 81 3.29 -21.01 -15.70
N ALA A 82 3.74 -22.28 -15.80
CA ALA A 82 3.24 -23.21 -16.81
C ALA A 82 1.72 -23.43 -16.69
N GLN A 83 1.17 -23.58 -15.48
CA GLN A 83 -0.27 -23.69 -15.26
C GLN A 83 -1.05 -22.48 -15.77
N MET A 84 -0.55 -21.25 -15.48
CA MET A 84 -1.21 -20.01 -15.90
C MET A 84 -1.07 -19.74 -17.38
N VAL A 85 0.04 -20.15 -18.00
CA VAL A 85 0.23 -20.05 -19.44
C VAL A 85 -0.67 -21.03 -20.19
N ALA A 86 -0.89 -22.24 -19.66
CA ALA A 86 -1.82 -23.21 -20.23
C ALA A 86 -3.28 -22.76 -20.16
N ASN A 87 -3.65 -22.00 -19.13
CA ASN A 87 -5.00 -21.48 -18.91
C ASN A 87 -4.91 -19.99 -18.56
N PRO A 88 -4.63 -19.11 -19.53
CA PRO A 88 -4.34 -17.72 -19.26
C PRO A 88 -5.57 -16.94 -18.75
N PRO A 89 -5.40 -16.05 -17.75
CA PRO A 89 -6.43 -15.09 -17.39
C PRO A 89 -6.66 -14.10 -18.55
N ASP A 90 -7.76 -13.35 -18.50
CA ASP A 90 -8.05 -12.35 -19.52
C ASP A 90 -7.25 -11.06 -19.30
N VAL A 91 -7.05 -10.67 -18.04
CA VAL A 91 -6.24 -9.51 -17.61
C VAL A 91 -5.36 -9.91 -16.43
N ILE A 92 -4.15 -9.37 -16.39
CA ILE A 92 -3.19 -9.56 -15.32
C ILE A 92 -3.01 -8.23 -14.60
N HIS A 93 -3.27 -8.23 -13.30
CA HIS A 93 -3.09 -7.06 -12.44
C HIS A 93 -2.05 -7.33 -11.36
N VAL A 94 -1.01 -6.50 -11.32
CA VAL A 94 0.10 -6.60 -10.38
C VAL A 94 0.03 -5.46 -9.38
N HIS A 95 0.01 -5.78 -8.08
CA HIS A 95 -0.10 -4.82 -6.97
C HIS A 95 1.22 -4.59 -6.23
N GLY A 96 2.32 -5.13 -6.72
CA GLY A 96 3.63 -4.97 -6.10
C GLY A 96 4.74 -5.39 -7.04
N LEU A 97 5.96 -4.91 -6.78
CA LEU A 97 7.14 -5.22 -7.60
C LEU A 97 8.04 -6.30 -6.96
N GLY A 98 7.49 -7.11 -6.06
CA GLY A 98 8.19 -8.24 -5.48
C GLY A 98 8.13 -9.49 -6.35
N PRO A 99 8.59 -10.66 -5.85
CA PRO A 99 8.66 -11.89 -6.62
C PRO A 99 7.32 -12.35 -7.23
N ILE A 100 6.21 -12.14 -6.50
CA ILE A 100 4.87 -12.50 -7.02
C ILE A 100 4.44 -11.54 -8.12
N GLY A 101 4.73 -10.23 -7.97
CA GLY A 101 4.51 -9.27 -9.05
C GLY A 101 5.31 -9.62 -10.31
N MET A 102 6.57 -10.01 -10.16
CA MET A 102 7.41 -10.47 -11.27
C MET A 102 6.83 -11.71 -11.96
N LEU A 103 6.27 -12.65 -11.20
CA LEU A 103 5.58 -13.81 -11.76
C LEU A 103 4.40 -13.37 -12.63
N GLY A 104 3.60 -12.40 -12.18
CA GLY A 104 2.51 -11.83 -12.97
C GLY A 104 2.99 -11.22 -14.29
N MET A 105 4.11 -10.49 -14.27
CA MET A 105 4.70 -9.95 -15.49
C MET A 105 5.16 -11.03 -16.46
N TRP A 106 5.75 -12.12 -15.98
CA TRP A 106 6.15 -13.25 -16.84
C TRP A 106 4.94 -13.95 -17.44
N VAL A 107 3.84 -14.08 -16.68
CA VAL A 107 2.58 -14.60 -17.23
C VAL A 107 2.08 -13.68 -18.34
N ALA A 108 2.07 -12.36 -18.14
CA ALA A 108 1.65 -11.39 -19.15
C ALA A 108 2.51 -11.47 -20.40
N GLU A 109 3.83 -11.54 -20.25
CA GLU A 109 4.77 -11.63 -21.36
C GLU A 109 4.54 -12.90 -22.19
N ARG A 110 4.40 -14.06 -21.53
CA ARG A 110 4.26 -15.35 -22.22
C ARG A 110 2.87 -15.58 -22.83
N THR A 111 1.84 -14.99 -22.24
CA THR A 111 0.46 -15.17 -22.71
C THR A 111 -0.02 -14.08 -23.66
N GLY A 112 0.74 -12.98 -23.77
CA GLY A 112 0.32 -11.80 -24.52
C GLY A 112 -0.88 -11.07 -23.93
N ARG A 113 -1.27 -11.39 -22.68
CA ARG A 113 -2.43 -10.79 -22.02
C ARG A 113 -2.11 -9.39 -21.50
N PRO A 114 -3.10 -8.49 -21.43
CA PRO A 114 -2.92 -7.14 -20.89
C PRO A 114 -2.38 -7.16 -19.48
N LEU A 115 -1.39 -6.28 -19.21
CA LEU A 115 -0.76 -6.09 -17.91
C LEU A 115 -1.11 -4.72 -17.33
N VAL A 116 -1.79 -4.72 -16.19
CA VAL A 116 -2.00 -3.56 -15.35
C VAL A 116 -1.06 -3.64 -14.16
N ILE A 117 -0.42 -2.53 -13.79
CA ILE A 117 0.36 -2.43 -12.55
C ILE A 117 -0.20 -1.29 -11.71
N THR A 118 -0.64 -1.56 -10.48
CA THR A 118 -0.96 -0.49 -9.53
C THR A 118 0.24 -0.18 -8.64
N TRP A 119 0.69 1.07 -8.69
CA TRP A 119 1.77 1.56 -7.85
C TRP A 119 1.25 2.02 -6.49
N HIS A 120 1.29 1.14 -5.50
CA HIS A 120 0.79 1.41 -4.15
C HIS A 120 1.82 1.98 -3.18
N THR A 121 3.11 1.88 -3.48
CA THR A 121 4.19 2.16 -2.52
C THR A 121 5.23 3.07 -3.11
N ASP A 122 5.57 4.15 -2.42
CA ASP A 122 6.73 4.96 -2.74
C ASP A 122 8.01 4.21 -2.32
N PHE A 123 8.60 3.48 -3.28
CA PHE A 123 9.79 2.66 -3.03
C PHE A 123 11.02 3.47 -2.62
N GLU A 124 11.15 4.71 -3.08
CA GLU A 124 12.31 5.54 -2.72
C GLU A 124 12.21 5.96 -1.26
N ALA A 125 11.05 6.44 -0.83
CA ALA A 125 10.80 6.75 0.56
C ALA A 125 10.93 5.51 1.45
N TYR A 126 10.50 4.35 0.96
CA TYR A 126 10.66 3.07 1.69
C TYR A 126 12.12 2.60 1.75
N ALA A 127 12.92 2.79 0.71
CA ALA A 127 14.30 2.37 0.67
C ALA A 127 15.18 3.09 1.72
N ASP A 128 14.84 4.34 2.07
CA ASP A 128 15.53 5.08 3.14
C ASP A 128 15.28 4.47 4.52
N TYR A 129 14.07 3.99 4.78
CA TYR A 129 13.70 3.38 6.06
C TYR A 129 14.06 1.89 6.12
N TYR A 130 14.02 1.18 5.00
CA TYR A 130 14.19 -0.27 4.91
C TYR A 130 15.39 -0.68 4.04
N TRP A 131 16.50 0.08 4.08
CA TRP A 131 17.72 -0.15 3.31
C TRP A 131 18.28 -1.57 3.44
N HIS A 132 18.01 -2.26 4.56
CA HIS A 132 18.43 -3.63 4.81
C HIS A 132 17.69 -4.68 3.96
N VAL A 133 16.55 -4.32 3.37
CA VAL A 133 15.77 -5.17 2.46
C VAL A 133 16.25 -5.04 1.00
N ALA A 134 16.89 -3.93 0.67
CA ALA A 134 17.35 -3.65 -0.69
C ALA A 134 18.22 -4.75 -1.32
N PRO A 135 19.18 -5.42 -0.59
CA PRO A 135 19.96 -6.53 -1.16
C PRO A 135 19.10 -7.70 -1.61
N LEU A 136 17.98 -7.94 -0.92
CA LEU A 136 17.07 -9.04 -1.20
C LEU A 136 16.22 -8.73 -2.44
N LEU A 137 15.76 -7.50 -2.58
CA LEU A 137 15.05 -7.01 -3.77
C LEU A 137 15.97 -7.01 -5.00
N ASN A 138 17.25 -6.65 -4.84
CA ASN A 138 18.23 -6.74 -5.90
C ASN A 138 18.53 -8.19 -6.34
N ALA A 139 18.49 -9.12 -5.41
CA ALA A 139 18.59 -10.54 -5.76
C ALA A 139 17.37 -10.99 -6.57
N ALA A 140 16.17 -10.58 -6.19
CA ALA A 140 14.95 -10.86 -6.94
C ALA A 140 14.98 -10.22 -8.34
N TYR A 141 15.53 -9.00 -8.47
CA TYR A 141 15.73 -8.35 -9.76
C TYR A 141 16.65 -9.12 -10.71
N LYS A 142 17.77 -9.57 -10.20
CA LYS A 142 18.70 -10.39 -11.00
C LYS A 142 18.06 -11.69 -11.45
N VAL A 143 17.18 -12.28 -10.62
CA VAL A 143 16.34 -13.41 -11.03
C VAL A 143 15.41 -13.02 -12.18
N TYR A 144 14.80 -11.85 -12.11
CA TYR A 144 13.92 -11.34 -13.18
C TYR A 144 14.67 -11.14 -14.48
N GLU A 145 15.86 -10.52 -14.46
CA GLU A 145 16.70 -10.36 -15.67
C GLU A 145 17.18 -11.69 -16.25
N LEU A 146 17.53 -12.65 -15.37
CA LEU A 146 18.05 -13.94 -15.79
C LEU A 146 16.97 -14.90 -16.32
N HIS A 147 15.71 -14.66 -15.99
CA HIS A 147 14.60 -15.48 -16.50
C HIS A 147 14.34 -15.26 -18.02
N HIS A 148 14.86 -14.18 -18.56
CA HIS A 148 14.96 -13.98 -20.01
C HIS A 148 16.10 -14.82 -20.66
N ALA A 149 16.98 -15.45 -19.85
CA ALA A 149 18.06 -16.28 -20.31
C ALA A 149 17.89 -17.72 -19.78
N GLU A 150 17.91 -18.68 -20.65
CA GLU A 150 17.75 -20.11 -20.35
C GLU A 150 18.57 -20.58 -19.12
N SER A 151 17.89 -21.09 -18.09
CA SER A 151 18.41 -21.70 -16.83
C SER A 151 18.80 -20.78 -15.66
N THR A 152 17.80 -20.29 -14.96
CA THR A 152 17.91 -19.36 -13.84
C THR A 152 18.64 -19.91 -12.60
N TRP A 153 18.42 -21.17 -12.24
CA TRP A 153 18.95 -21.74 -10.99
C TRP A 153 20.46 -22.01 -11.00
N THR A 154 21.02 -22.40 -12.15
CA THR A 154 22.45 -22.66 -12.29
C THR A 154 23.25 -21.37 -12.26
N GLN A 155 22.68 -20.28 -12.74
CA GLN A 155 23.32 -18.96 -12.74
C GLN A 155 23.24 -18.29 -11.37
N LEU A 156 22.12 -18.40 -10.65
CA LEU A 156 21.97 -17.90 -9.28
C LEU A 156 23.00 -18.46 -8.31
N LYS A 157 23.33 -19.75 -8.43
CA LYS A 157 24.38 -20.39 -7.61
C LYS A 157 25.78 -19.82 -7.86
N LYS A 158 26.02 -19.25 -9.05
CA LYS A 158 27.33 -18.67 -9.43
C LYS A 158 27.45 -17.18 -9.10
N MET A 159 26.36 -16.51 -8.70
CA MET A 159 26.37 -15.08 -8.42
C MET A 159 27.02 -14.76 -7.08
N LYS A 160 28.12 -14.01 -7.11
CA LYS A 160 28.72 -13.42 -5.91
C LYS A 160 27.95 -12.14 -5.54
N PHE A 161 27.17 -12.19 -4.46
CA PHE A 161 26.48 -11.01 -3.95
C PHE A 161 27.51 -10.03 -3.36
N LYS A 162 27.71 -8.89 -4.04
CA LYS A 162 28.45 -7.77 -3.44
C LYS A 162 27.53 -7.06 -2.46
N ARG A 163 28.01 -6.74 -1.25
CA ARG A 163 27.26 -5.88 -0.32
C ARG A 163 27.03 -4.52 -0.99
N PRO A 164 25.77 -4.07 -1.17
CA PRO A 164 25.50 -2.78 -1.78
C PRO A 164 26.04 -1.66 -0.89
N ARG A 165 26.63 -0.63 -1.51
CA ARG A 165 26.92 0.62 -0.82
C ARG A 165 25.58 1.35 -0.61
N ARG A 166 25.43 2.07 0.51
CA ARG A 166 24.29 2.99 0.75
C ARG A 166 24.09 3.87 -0.50
N GLY A 167 22.94 3.83 -1.12
CA GLY A 167 22.63 4.55 -2.38
C GLY A 167 22.67 3.69 -3.65
N GLY A 168 23.57 2.70 -3.77
CA GLY A 168 23.61 1.82 -4.96
C GLY A 168 22.40 0.90 -5.08
N ALA A 169 21.90 0.42 -3.95
CA ALA A 169 20.72 -0.44 -3.89
C ALA A 169 19.43 0.29 -4.29
N GLN A 170 19.32 1.59 -3.97
CA GLN A 170 18.19 2.42 -4.40
C GLN A 170 18.17 2.59 -5.91
N VAL A 171 19.32 2.85 -6.53
CA VAL A 171 19.42 3.02 -8.00
C VAL A 171 18.99 1.75 -8.72
N GLU A 172 19.48 0.58 -8.29
CA GLU A 172 19.09 -0.70 -8.89
C GLU A 172 17.60 -0.99 -8.73
N LEU A 173 17.02 -0.68 -7.56
CA LEU A 173 15.59 -0.84 -7.30
C LEU A 173 14.74 0.08 -8.17
N LEU A 174 15.16 1.33 -8.34
CA LEU A 174 14.45 2.28 -9.22
C LEU A 174 14.57 1.91 -10.70
N GLN A 175 15.70 1.36 -11.13
CA GLN A 175 15.87 0.85 -12.51
C GLN A 175 14.94 -0.35 -12.77
N LEU A 176 14.80 -1.25 -11.81
CA LEU A 176 13.83 -2.34 -11.89
C LEU A 176 12.40 -1.79 -12.00
N ALA A 177 12.04 -0.91 -11.07
CA ALA A 177 10.72 -0.28 -11.07
C ALA A 177 10.44 0.40 -12.42
N ALA A 178 11.40 1.19 -12.94
CA ALA A 178 11.28 1.85 -14.24
C ALA A 178 10.99 0.86 -15.37
N LYS A 179 11.72 -0.26 -15.40
CA LYS A 179 11.51 -1.29 -16.41
C LYS A 179 10.11 -1.90 -16.30
N MET A 180 9.73 -2.36 -15.10
CA MET A 180 8.42 -2.99 -14.87
C MET A 180 7.27 -2.05 -15.25
N LEU A 181 7.35 -0.78 -14.82
CA LEU A 181 6.34 0.23 -15.14
C LEU A 181 6.27 0.55 -16.64
N THR A 182 7.41 0.57 -17.33
CA THR A 182 7.46 0.79 -18.79
C THR A 182 6.89 -0.40 -19.57
N ASP A 183 7.07 -1.60 -19.05
CA ASP A 183 6.57 -2.84 -19.69
C ASP A 183 5.07 -3.06 -19.50
N ALA A 184 4.43 -2.37 -18.56
CA ALA A 184 2.98 -2.43 -18.35
C ALA A 184 2.21 -1.83 -19.53
N ASP A 185 1.03 -2.41 -19.83
CA ASP A 185 0.08 -1.83 -20.78
C ASP A 185 -0.62 -0.60 -20.17
N LEU A 186 -0.82 -0.62 -18.85
CA LEU A 186 -1.33 0.50 -18.07
C LEU A 186 -0.72 0.47 -16.67
N VAL A 187 -0.29 1.62 -16.18
CA VAL A 187 0.06 1.84 -14.77
C VAL A 187 -1.06 2.62 -14.10
N THR A 188 -1.63 2.10 -13.04
CA THR A 188 -2.58 2.83 -12.22
C THR A 188 -1.92 3.34 -10.94
N THR A 189 -2.35 4.49 -10.46
CA THR A 189 -1.83 5.11 -9.24
C THR A 189 -2.97 5.67 -8.41
N PRO A 190 -2.87 5.66 -7.08
CA PRO A 190 -3.97 6.10 -6.22
C PRO A 190 -4.06 7.62 -6.06
N SER A 191 -3.12 8.40 -6.60
CA SER A 191 -3.12 9.86 -6.51
C SER A 191 -2.21 10.50 -7.57
N ASP A 192 -2.43 11.79 -7.85
CA ASP A 192 -1.57 12.61 -8.72
C ASP A 192 -0.13 12.68 -8.21
N LYS A 193 0.07 12.76 -6.90
CA LYS A 193 1.39 12.68 -6.26
C LYS A 193 2.14 11.44 -6.74
N THR A 194 1.47 10.30 -6.65
CA THR A 194 2.06 9.01 -7.03
C THR A 194 2.26 8.90 -8.53
N ALA A 195 1.34 9.43 -9.33
CA ALA A 195 1.45 9.44 -10.79
C ALA A 195 2.66 10.27 -11.26
N LYS A 196 2.88 11.44 -10.69
CA LYS A 196 4.08 12.26 -10.95
C LYS A 196 5.35 11.48 -10.63
N ARG A 197 5.35 10.79 -9.49
CA ARG A 197 6.50 9.97 -9.09
C ARG A 197 6.77 8.81 -10.04
N VAL A 198 5.74 8.13 -10.52
CA VAL A 198 5.88 7.09 -11.56
C VAL A 198 6.50 7.67 -12.82
N LEU A 199 6.04 8.83 -13.29
CA LEU A 199 6.57 9.46 -14.50
C LEU A 199 8.01 10.00 -14.36
N GLU A 200 8.43 10.39 -13.15
CA GLU A 200 9.84 10.70 -12.86
C GLU A 200 10.75 9.47 -13.00
N ILE A 201 10.27 8.30 -12.55
CA ILE A 201 11.03 7.04 -12.58
C ILE A 201 10.96 6.40 -13.98
N ALA A 202 9.80 6.39 -14.60
CA ALA A 202 9.50 5.75 -15.87
C ALA A 202 8.69 6.69 -16.80
N PRO A 203 9.35 7.66 -17.46
CA PRO A 203 8.68 8.73 -18.22
C PRO A 203 7.79 8.25 -19.38
N THR A 204 8.01 7.04 -19.88
CA THR A 204 7.24 6.44 -20.98
C THR A 204 6.07 5.59 -20.53
N SER A 205 5.86 5.46 -19.22
CA SER A 205 4.73 4.68 -18.67
C SER A 205 3.40 5.36 -18.98
N LYS A 206 2.39 4.55 -19.21
CA LYS A 206 1.03 4.96 -19.49
C LYS A 206 0.27 5.00 -18.17
N VAL A 207 0.07 6.18 -17.61
CA VAL A 207 -0.42 6.35 -16.25
C VAL A 207 -1.87 6.80 -16.22
N ARG A 208 -2.69 6.13 -15.40
CA ARG A 208 -4.04 6.56 -15.04
C ARG A 208 -4.16 6.63 -13.51
N VAL A 209 -4.67 7.74 -13.00
CA VAL A 209 -4.96 7.89 -11.58
C VAL A 209 -6.33 7.27 -11.29
N VAL A 210 -6.32 6.26 -10.44
CA VAL A 210 -7.52 5.58 -9.95
C VAL A 210 -7.44 5.58 -8.42
N PRO A 211 -8.05 6.56 -7.75
CA PRO A 211 -8.00 6.65 -6.29
C PRO A 211 -8.63 5.43 -5.63
N ASN A 212 -7.99 4.93 -4.56
CA ASN A 212 -8.61 3.88 -3.76
C ASN A 212 -9.89 4.40 -3.11
N GLY A 213 -10.95 3.66 -3.26
CA GLY A 213 -12.24 3.97 -2.66
C GLY A 213 -12.25 3.69 -1.16
N THR A 214 -13.03 4.47 -0.46
CA THR A 214 -13.30 4.31 0.98
C THR A 214 -14.73 4.67 1.25
N ASP A 215 -15.46 3.80 1.93
CA ASP A 215 -16.82 4.09 2.37
C ASP A 215 -16.81 4.55 3.82
N ALA A 216 -17.87 5.25 4.21
CA ALA A 216 -18.05 5.70 5.57
C ALA A 216 -18.04 4.51 6.55
N LEU A 217 -17.32 4.67 7.64
CA LEU A 217 -17.34 3.69 8.74
C LEU A 217 -18.71 3.69 9.44
N PRO A 218 -19.08 2.59 10.10
CA PRO A 218 -20.31 2.54 10.88
C PRO A 218 -20.41 3.72 11.84
N VAL A 219 -21.55 4.40 11.85
CA VAL A 219 -21.84 5.49 12.78
C VAL A 219 -21.91 4.93 14.20
N MET A 220 -21.04 5.43 15.06
CA MET A 220 -20.97 5.01 16.46
C MET A 220 -20.91 6.22 17.38
N PRO A 221 -21.44 6.10 18.61
CA PRO A 221 -21.27 7.16 19.61
C PRO A 221 -19.77 7.43 19.83
N PRO A 222 -19.37 8.69 19.96
CA PRO A 222 -17.97 9.03 20.20
C PRO A 222 -17.49 8.43 21.54
N ILE A 223 -16.24 7.99 21.57
CA ILE A 223 -15.62 7.60 22.86
C ILE A 223 -15.48 8.81 23.78
N ALA A 224 -15.45 8.55 25.09
CA ALA A 224 -15.32 9.59 26.08
C ALA A 224 -14.14 10.53 25.80
N LYS A 225 -14.37 11.83 25.93
CA LYS A 225 -13.41 12.90 25.68
C LYS A 225 -13.13 13.66 26.99
N GLY A 226 -11.90 14.12 27.16
CA GLY A 226 -11.53 15.03 28.24
C GLY A 226 -12.17 16.42 28.11
N ARG A 227 -11.77 17.35 28.96
CA ARG A 227 -12.33 18.72 28.99
C ARG A 227 -11.85 19.61 27.83
N GLY A 228 -10.76 19.21 27.16
CA GLY A 228 -10.13 19.98 26.08
C GLY A 228 -10.41 19.44 24.68
N PRO A 229 -9.91 20.15 23.66
CA PRO A 229 -9.98 19.65 22.29
C PRO A 229 -9.11 18.42 22.11
N ARG A 230 -9.50 17.56 21.13
CA ARG A 230 -8.80 16.33 20.80
C ARG A 230 -8.32 16.34 19.36
N LEU A 231 -7.01 16.26 19.19
CA LEU A 231 -6.37 15.90 17.93
C LEU A 231 -6.33 14.38 17.80
N ILE A 232 -6.59 13.84 16.62
CA ILE A 232 -6.59 12.39 16.40
C ILE A 232 -5.69 12.00 15.23
N TYR A 233 -4.97 10.90 15.42
CA TYR A 233 -4.27 10.16 14.38
C TYR A 233 -4.73 8.71 14.42
N VAL A 234 -4.99 8.14 13.24
CA VAL A 234 -5.29 6.72 13.06
C VAL A 234 -4.35 6.17 12.00
N GLY A 235 -3.72 5.03 12.28
CA GLY A 235 -2.85 4.38 11.31
C GLY A 235 -1.70 3.62 11.94
N ARG A 236 -0.85 3.07 11.09
CA ARG A 236 0.35 2.38 11.53
C ARG A 236 1.29 3.34 12.26
N ILE A 237 1.83 2.89 13.39
CA ILE A 237 2.76 3.68 14.19
C ILE A 237 4.18 3.28 13.84
N SER A 238 4.81 4.01 12.93
CA SER A 238 6.15 3.76 12.42
C SER A 238 6.89 5.07 12.14
N LEU A 239 8.19 4.98 11.86
CA LEU A 239 9.03 6.17 11.69
C LEU A 239 8.62 7.00 10.47
N GLU A 240 8.32 6.34 9.36
CA GLU A 240 7.91 6.97 8.09
C GLU A 240 6.57 7.70 8.18
N LYS A 241 5.74 7.38 9.19
CA LYS A 241 4.47 8.09 9.44
C LYS A 241 4.63 9.41 10.22
N GLY A 242 5.87 9.81 10.50
CA GLY A 242 6.15 11.11 11.12
C GLY A 242 5.71 11.22 12.58
N ILE A 243 5.49 10.09 13.29
CA ILE A 243 5.02 10.09 14.69
C ILE A 243 5.96 10.88 15.60
N GLY A 244 7.27 10.84 15.32
CA GLY A 244 8.24 11.64 16.05
C GLY A 244 7.98 13.14 15.93
N LEU A 245 7.78 13.63 14.71
CA LEU A 245 7.43 15.02 14.41
C LEU A 245 6.09 15.42 15.06
N MET A 246 5.10 14.53 15.01
CA MET A 246 3.79 14.77 15.63
C MET A 246 3.90 14.97 17.15
N LEU A 247 4.71 14.15 17.83
CA LEU A 247 4.95 14.29 19.27
C LEU A 247 5.70 15.58 19.60
N ASP A 248 6.74 15.95 18.83
CA ASP A 248 7.48 17.20 19.03
C ASP A 248 6.57 18.42 18.83
N ALA A 249 5.71 18.41 17.83
CA ALA A 249 4.74 19.47 17.60
C ALA A 249 3.68 19.52 18.72
N PHE A 250 3.19 18.38 19.16
CA PHE A 250 2.17 18.31 20.21
C PHE A 250 2.67 18.85 21.57
N GLU A 251 3.94 18.66 21.90
CA GLU A 251 4.54 19.27 23.09
C GLU A 251 4.38 20.82 23.06
N LEU A 252 4.62 21.45 21.89
CA LEU A 252 4.45 22.90 21.72
C LEU A 252 2.97 23.35 21.73
N VAL A 253 2.05 22.50 21.27
CA VAL A 253 0.61 22.78 21.31
C VAL A 253 0.10 22.80 22.75
N ARG A 254 0.57 21.90 23.61
CA ARG A 254 0.15 21.82 25.01
C ARG A 254 0.44 23.08 25.82
N ASP A 255 1.52 23.76 25.46
CA ASP A 255 1.89 25.02 26.12
C ASP A 255 0.92 26.17 25.78
N GLN A 256 0.15 26.04 24.70
CA GLN A 256 -0.74 27.10 24.18
C GLN A 256 -2.23 26.73 24.30
N VAL A 257 -2.58 25.46 24.32
CA VAL A 257 -3.97 24.98 24.36
C VAL A 257 -4.22 24.13 25.61
N PRO A 258 -4.90 24.68 26.65
CA PRO A 258 -5.17 23.94 27.87
C PRO A 258 -5.97 22.65 27.65
N ASN A 259 -5.57 21.60 28.35
CA ASN A 259 -6.25 20.28 28.33
C ASN A 259 -6.37 19.61 26.95
N VAL A 260 -5.58 20.04 25.95
CA VAL A 260 -5.56 19.39 24.65
C VAL A 260 -5.12 17.93 24.78
N GLU A 261 -5.79 17.04 24.06
CA GLU A 261 -5.43 15.62 23.97
C GLU A 261 -4.97 15.27 22.54
N LEU A 262 -3.98 14.37 22.46
CA LEU A 262 -3.60 13.72 21.20
C LEU A 262 -3.91 12.22 21.31
N MET A 263 -4.88 11.77 20.53
CA MET A 263 -5.25 10.37 20.42
C MET A 263 -4.50 9.73 19.25
N ILE A 264 -3.65 8.73 19.54
CA ILE A 264 -2.90 7.98 18.50
C ILE A 264 -3.41 6.54 18.49
N VAL A 265 -4.20 6.21 17.48
CA VAL A 265 -4.82 4.89 17.30
C VAL A 265 -3.96 4.05 16.35
N GLY A 266 -3.48 2.92 16.82
CA GLY A 266 -2.64 1.98 16.08
C GLY A 266 -1.79 1.12 17.01
N ASP A 267 -1.16 0.07 16.49
CA ASP A 267 -0.26 -0.72 17.30
C ASP A 267 1.08 -0.01 17.53
N TRP A 268 1.30 0.42 18.74
CA TRP A 268 2.53 1.08 19.17
C TRP A 268 3.53 0.14 19.85
N ARG A 269 3.12 -1.09 20.17
CA ARG A 269 3.95 -2.04 20.94
C ARG A 269 5.07 -2.62 20.09
N GLU A 270 4.83 -2.77 18.78
CA GLU A 270 5.79 -3.30 17.81
C GLU A 270 6.71 -2.23 17.19
N THR A 271 6.57 -0.96 17.62
CA THR A 271 7.42 0.12 17.11
C THR A 271 8.85 0.04 17.63
N PRO A 272 9.84 0.65 16.93
CA PRO A 272 11.21 0.71 17.41
C PRO A 272 11.31 1.23 18.86
N VAL A 273 12.20 0.64 19.66
CA VAL A 273 12.31 0.89 21.12
C VAL A 273 12.38 2.37 21.47
N LYS A 274 13.12 3.17 20.68
CA LYS A 274 13.22 4.63 20.93
C LYS A 274 11.88 5.33 20.78
N LEU A 275 11.13 5.03 19.72
CA LEU A 275 9.80 5.61 19.48
C LEU A 275 8.81 5.13 20.53
N ARG A 276 8.81 3.84 20.86
CA ARG A 276 7.96 3.26 21.89
C ARG A 276 8.15 3.94 23.26
N ARG A 277 9.40 4.17 23.69
CA ARG A 277 9.70 4.88 24.94
C ARG A 277 9.19 6.33 24.91
N ARG A 278 9.30 7.02 23.77
CA ARG A 278 8.75 8.38 23.61
C ARG A 278 7.23 8.39 23.75
N LEU A 279 6.53 7.48 23.08
CA LEU A 279 5.07 7.32 23.17
C LEU A 279 4.62 7.04 24.60
N GLN A 280 5.27 6.10 25.29
CA GLN A 280 4.96 5.78 26.69
C GLN A 280 5.15 7.00 27.63
N ARG A 281 6.23 7.77 27.42
CA ARG A 281 6.47 9.01 28.19
C ARG A 281 5.39 10.04 27.88
N ALA A 282 5.06 10.27 26.64
CA ALA A 282 4.03 11.21 26.22
C ALA A 282 2.63 10.81 26.75
N ALA A 283 2.32 9.51 26.77
CA ALA A 283 1.07 9.01 27.37
C ALA A 283 1.02 9.22 28.87
N ARG A 284 2.15 9.04 29.58
CA ARG A 284 2.19 9.18 31.04
C ARG A 284 2.12 10.64 31.51
N PHE A 285 2.75 11.55 30.79
CA PHE A 285 2.98 12.92 31.25
C PHE A 285 2.48 14.01 30.33
N GLY A 286 2.06 13.66 29.11
CA GLY A 286 1.91 14.60 28.00
C GLY A 286 0.52 14.71 27.37
N GLY A 287 -0.55 14.13 27.92
CA GLY A 287 -1.89 14.23 27.33
C GLY A 287 -2.11 13.37 26.07
N VAL A 288 -1.18 12.45 25.76
CA VAL A 288 -1.30 11.51 24.66
C VAL A 288 -2.07 10.28 25.11
N LYS A 289 -3.03 9.83 24.29
CA LYS A 289 -3.81 8.61 24.51
C LYS A 289 -3.41 7.55 23.49
N LEU A 290 -3.11 6.34 23.95
CA LEU A 290 -2.64 5.21 23.15
C LEU A 290 -3.57 4.00 23.32
N PRO A 291 -4.74 3.96 22.68
CA PRO A 291 -5.68 2.84 22.82
C PRO A 291 -5.14 1.52 22.23
N GLY A 292 -4.12 1.59 21.36
CA GLY A 292 -3.60 0.45 20.62
C GLY A 292 -4.32 0.26 19.30
N GLN A 293 -4.21 -0.93 18.73
CA GLN A 293 -4.93 -1.31 17.53
C GLN A 293 -6.42 -1.50 17.83
N ILE A 294 -7.26 -0.88 17.04
CA ILE A 294 -8.71 -0.94 17.14
C ILE A 294 -9.26 -1.62 15.88
N PRO A 295 -10.18 -2.58 16.02
CA PRO A 295 -10.88 -3.18 14.88
C PRO A 295 -11.57 -2.12 14.02
N ARG A 296 -11.57 -2.31 12.68
CA ARG A 296 -12.05 -1.33 11.71
C ARG A 296 -13.50 -0.90 11.99
N GLU A 297 -14.36 -1.85 12.33
CA GLU A 297 -15.77 -1.62 12.64
C GLU A 297 -16.01 -0.72 13.87
N LYS A 298 -15.01 -0.54 14.73
CA LYS A 298 -15.06 0.33 15.92
C LYS A 298 -14.38 1.68 15.73
N LEU A 299 -13.65 1.87 14.62
CA LEU A 299 -12.91 3.10 14.38
C LEU A 299 -13.82 4.34 14.27
N GLY A 300 -15.08 4.18 13.82
CA GLY A 300 -16.05 5.27 13.73
C GLY A 300 -16.20 6.04 15.03
N ALA A 301 -16.23 5.35 16.20
CA ALA A 301 -16.31 6.00 17.52
C ALA A 301 -15.07 6.84 17.87
N TYR A 302 -13.90 6.43 17.40
CA TYR A 302 -12.66 7.17 17.60
C TYR A 302 -12.60 8.42 16.74
N TYR A 303 -12.87 8.30 15.42
CA TYR A 303 -12.96 9.46 14.55
C TYR A 303 -13.99 10.48 15.04
N ALA A 304 -15.19 10.02 15.41
CA ALA A 304 -16.25 10.88 15.95
C ALA A 304 -15.85 11.62 17.25
N SER A 305 -14.83 11.16 17.97
CA SER A 305 -14.35 11.80 19.20
C SER A 305 -13.31 12.90 18.98
N GLY A 306 -12.76 13.02 17.76
CA GLY A 306 -11.76 14.02 17.40
C GLY A 306 -12.37 15.37 17.01
N ASP A 307 -11.61 16.45 17.17
CA ASP A 307 -11.95 17.75 16.62
C ASP A 307 -11.20 18.02 15.30
N ALA A 308 -9.96 17.51 15.17
CA ALA A 308 -9.21 17.59 13.93
C ALA A 308 -8.31 16.34 13.77
N PHE A 309 -8.12 15.91 12.54
CA PHE A 309 -7.21 14.82 12.17
C PHE A 309 -5.82 15.38 11.92
N VAL A 310 -4.79 14.82 12.56
CA VAL A 310 -3.40 15.25 12.39
C VAL A 310 -2.61 14.23 11.59
N PHE A 311 -1.86 14.68 10.58
CA PHE A 311 -1.16 13.79 9.66
C PHE A 311 0.25 14.30 9.34
N ALA A 312 1.27 13.56 9.77
CA ALA A 312 2.68 13.95 9.69
C ALA A 312 3.49 13.13 8.66
N SER A 313 2.86 12.23 7.92
CA SER A 313 3.53 11.41 6.91
C SER A 313 3.77 12.19 5.62
N LEU A 314 4.93 11.96 5.00
CA LEU A 314 5.28 12.46 3.66
C LEU A 314 5.39 11.34 2.62
N THR A 315 5.27 10.07 3.06
CA THR A 315 5.55 8.89 2.24
C THR A 315 4.29 8.16 1.76
N ASP A 316 3.12 8.65 2.15
CA ASP A 316 1.86 8.03 1.71
C ASP A 316 1.56 8.34 0.26
N THR A 317 1.03 7.35 -0.43
CA THR A 317 0.60 7.46 -1.82
C THR A 317 -0.81 8.04 -1.94
N GLN A 318 -1.69 7.76 -0.97
CA GLN A 318 -3.04 8.34 -0.87
C GLN A 318 -3.47 8.56 0.59
N ALA A 319 -3.11 7.65 1.50
CA ALA A 319 -3.54 7.62 2.90
C ALA A 319 -5.06 7.44 3.09
N LEU A 320 -5.55 6.21 3.01
CA LEU A 320 -7.00 5.89 3.22
C LEU A 320 -7.57 6.44 4.53
N VAL A 321 -6.74 6.57 5.56
CA VAL A 321 -7.13 7.16 6.85
C VAL A 321 -7.56 8.63 6.74
N LEU A 322 -7.08 9.38 5.73
CA LEU A 322 -7.57 10.72 5.44
C LEU A 322 -9.01 10.66 4.91
N HIS A 323 -9.31 9.69 4.05
CA HIS A 323 -10.67 9.48 3.53
C HIS A 323 -11.63 9.04 4.64
N GLU A 324 -11.20 8.14 5.53
CA GLU A 324 -11.97 7.73 6.70
C GLU A 324 -12.28 8.91 7.63
N ALA A 325 -11.26 9.75 7.91
CA ALA A 325 -11.43 10.96 8.70
C ALA A 325 -12.35 11.98 8.01
N ALA A 326 -12.25 12.12 6.68
CA ALA A 326 -13.13 12.99 5.89
C ALA A 326 -14.59 12.54 5.94
N HIS A 327 -14.86 11.24 5.79
CA HIS A 327 -16.23 10.69 5.98
C HIS A 327 -16.78 10.98 7.38
N ALA A 328 -15.93 10.95 8.41
CA ALA A 328 -16.31 11.34 9.77
C ALA A 328 -16.52 12.87 9.91
N GLY A 329 -16.19 13.67 8.89
CA GLY A 329 -16.32 15.13 8.88
C GLY A 329 -15.19 15.84 9.63
N LEU A 330 -14.02 15.21 9.82
CA LEU A 330 -12.90 15.85 10.49
C LEU A 330 -12.15 16.79 9.52
N PRO A 331 -11.80 18.01 9.96
CA PRO A 331 -10.82 18.85 9.30
C PRO A 331 -9.41 18.31 9.55
N PHE A 332 -8.45 18.76 8.74
CA PHE A 332 -7.11 18.22 8.72
C PHE A 332 -6.04 19.24 9.16
N VAL A 333 -5.02 18.73 9.85
CA VAL A 333 -3.75 19.43 10.01
C VAL A 333 -2.65 18.50 9.52
N MET A 334 -1.91 18.90 8.47
CA MET A 334 -0.98 17.98 7.84
C MET A 334 0.25 18.67 7.26
N VAL A 335 1.31 17.88 7.04
CA VAL A 335 2.58 18.37 6.47
C VAL A 335 2.77 17.99 5.01
N ASP A 336 1.99 17.06 4.49
CA ASP A 336 2.03 16.67 3.08
C ASP A 336 1.15 17.59 2.23
N HIS A 337 1.79 18.38 1.37
CA HIS A 337 1.12 19.34 0.50
C HIS A 337 0.58 18.72 -0.80
N GLU A 338 0.91 17.47 -1.09
CA GLU A 338 0.57 16.82 -2.35
C GLU A 338 -0.66 15.90 -2.25
N LEU A 339 -1.02 15.44 -1.04
CA LEU A 339 -2.23 14.64 -0.83
C LEU A 339 -3.46 15.55 -0.75
N ARG A 340 -4.19 15.68 -1.87
CA ARG A 340 -5.26 16.67 -2.05
C ARG A 340 -6.66 16.09 -2.27
N LEU A 341 -6.81 14.79 -2.38
CA LEU A 341 -8.09 14.19 -2.76
C LEU A 341 -9.26 14.60 -1.84
N VAL A 342 -9.02 14.59 -0.53
CA VAL A 342 -10.02 14.97 0.49
C VAL A 342 -9.62 16.22 1.28
N VAL A 343 -8.64 16.97 0.77
CA VAL A 343 -7.98 18.08 1.47
C VAL A 343 -8.13 19.37 0.67
N ASP A 344 -8.85 20.34 1.23
CA ASP A 344 -9.05 21.67 0.67
C ASP A 344 -8.46 22.73 1.62
N PRO A 345 -7.24 23.24 1.32
CA PRO A 345 -6.53 24.16 2.22
C PRO A 345 -7.28 25.46 2.44
N GLY A 346 -7.38 25.88 3.68
CA GLY A 346 -8.10 27.06 4.10
C GLY A 346 -9.60 26.82 4.31
N VAL A 347 -10.15 25.69 3.84
CA VAL A 347 -11.55 25.32 4.07
C VAL A 347 -11.65 24.20 5.11
N ASN A 348 -11.10 23.01 4.79
CA ASN A 348 -11.10 21.89 5.73
C ASN A 348 -9.69 21.47 6.18
N ALA A 349 -8.64 22.18 5.79
CA ALA A 349 -7.29 21.79 6.11
C ALA A 349 -6.35 22.96 6.38
N ALA A 350 -5.48 22.80 7.39
CA ALA A 350 -4.31 23.63 7.66
C ALA A 350 -3.03 22.86 7.28
N LEU A 351 -2.26 23.40 6.33
CA LEU A 351 -1.02 22.80 5.87
C LEU A 351 0.20 23.43 6.56
N ALA A 352 1.14 22.60 6.97
CA ALA A 352 2.35 23.00 7.67
C ALA A 352 3.62 22.53 6.95
N ARG A 353 4.74 23.19 7.21
CA ARG A 353 6.06 22.66 6.86
C ARG A 353 6.37 21.44 7.74
N PRO A 354 7.18 20.47 7.30
CA PRO A 354 7.52 19.27 8.06
C PRO A 354 8.54 19.54 9.18
N ASN A 355 8.21 20.47 10.08
CA ASN A 355 8.94 20.76 11.31
C ASN A 355 7.96 21.03 12.46
N ALA A 356 8.41 20.80 13.70
CA ALA A 356 7.57 20.83 14.88
C ALA A 356 6.89 22.20 15.09
N VAL A 357 7.59 23.30 14.89
CA VAL A 357 7.07 24.66 15.13
C VAL A 357 5.95 24.99 14.15
N SER A 358 6.15 24.75 12.85
CA SER A 358 5.14 25.01 11.83
C SER A 358 3.92 24.09 12.01
N PHE A 359 4.14 22.81 12.34
CA PHE A 359 3.06 21.85 12.53
C PHE A 359 2.25 22.15 13.78
N ALA A 360 2.91 22.54 14.89
CA ALA A 360 2.25 23.00 16.10
C ALA A 360 1.41 24.28 15.85
N GLY A 361 1.97 25.26 15.14
CA GLY A 361 1.25 26.48 14.76
C GLY A 361 -0.02 26.20 13.95
N ALA A 362 0.05 25.26 13.00
CA ALA A 362 -1.12 24.84 12.22
C ALA A 362 -2.17 24.11 13.10
N MET A 363 -1.73 23.25 14.04
CA MET A 363 -2.65 22.62 15.00
C MET A 363 -3.37 23.64 15.86
N VAL A 364 -2.64 24.62 16.42
CA VAL A 364 -3.22 25.70 17.26
C VAL A 364 -4.19 26.55 16.43
N SER A 365 -3.81 26.91 15.20
CA SER A 365 -4.65 27.70 14.31
C SER A 365 -5.95 26.98 13.97
N MET A 366 -5.90 25.68 13.62
CA MET A 366 -7.08 24.87 13.35
C MET A 366 -7.97 24.78 14.59
N LEU A 367 -7.41 24.45 15.77
CA LEU A 367 -8.19 24.37 17.00
C LEU A 367 -8.85 25.71 17.39
N ASN A 368 -8.21 26.84 17.08
CA ASN A 368 -8.80 28.16 17.30
C ASN A 368 -9.92 28.46 16.28
N ALA A 369 -9.73 28.13 15.01
CA ALA A 369 -10.75 28.31 13.99
C ALA A 369 -12.01 27.47 14.28
N LEU A 370 -11.85 26.27 14.80
CA LEU A 370 -12.96 25.37 15.18
C LEU A 370 -13.78 25.86 16.40
N LYS A 371 -13.38 26.93 17.07
CA LYS A 371 -14.21 27.59 18.08
C LYS A 371 -15.35 28.39 17.46
N ASP A 372 -15.22 28.76 16.19
CA ASP A 372 -16.30 29.34 15.40
C ASP A 372 -17.18 28.20 14.85
N PRO A 373 -18.48 28.14 15.24
CA PRO A 373 -19.38 27.09 14.78
C PRO A 373 -19.63 27.08 13.27
N GLU A 374 -19.59 28.24 12.62
CA GLU A 374 -19.80 28.35 11.17
C GLU A 374 -18.60 27.77 10.41
N PHE A 375 -17.38 28.10 10.82
CA PHE A 375 -16.17 27.48 10.27
C PHE A 375 -16.18 25.98 10.51
N ALA A 376 -16.48 25.53 11.73
CA ALA A 376 -16.50 24.10 12.07
C ALA A 376 -17.52 23.32 11.20
N ALA A 377 -18.72 23.87 11.00
CA ALA A 377 -19.74 23.27 10.16
C ALA A 377 -19.30 23.22 8.69
N THR A 378 -18.72 24.30 8.16
CA THR A 378 -18.22 24.41 6.79
C THR A 378 -17.09 23.41 6.52
N ALA A 379 -16.11 23.36 7.42
CA ALA A 379 -14.97 22.44 7.30
C ALA A 379 -15.43 20.98 7.34
N SER A 380 -16.36 20.66 8.24
CA SER A 380 -16.91 19.30 8.36
C SER A 380 -17.74 18.89 7.13
N ALA A 381 -18.57 19.78 6.60
CA ALA A 381 -19.34 19.54 5.38
C ALA A 381 -18.42 19.31 4.17
N ARG A 382 -17.38 20.15 4.03
CA ARG A 382 -16.41 20.03 2.94
C ARG A 382 -15.63 18.72 2.99
N SER A 383 -15.23 18.27 4.18
CA SER A 383 -14.56 16.97 4.33
C SER A 383 -15.43 15.83 3.81
N ARG A 384 -16.71 15.78 4.21
CA ARG A 384 -17.65 14.73 3.75
C ARG A 384 -17.91 14.81 2.25
N GLU A 385 -18.16 16.00 1.73
CA GLU A 385 -18.37 16.24 0.29
C GLU A 385 -17.23 15.69 -0.57
N LEU A 386 -15.98 15.96 -0.15
CA LEU A 386 -14.80 15.46 -0.85
C LEU A 386 -14.67 13.93 -0.72
N ALA A 387 -14.95 13.35 0.45
CA ALA A 387 -14.86 11.91 0.65
C ALA A 387 -15.85 11.12 -0.22
N GLU A 388 -17.05 11.63 -0.41
CA GLU A 388 -18.09 11.00 -1.25
C GLU A 388 -17.70 10.88 -2.73
N GLN A 389 -16.68 11.61 -3.17
CA GLN A 389 -16.16 11.49 -4.52
C GLN A 389 -15.35 10.19 -4.73
N PHE A 390 -14.84 9.58 -3.65
CA PHE A 390 -13.92 8.45 -3.68
C PHE A 390 -14.47 7.24 -2.92
N THR A 391 -15.60 6.70 -3.38
CA THR A 391 -16.22 5.50 -2.81
C THR A 391 -15.63 4.22 -3.41
N ILE A 392 -15.76 3.10 -2.68
CA ILE A 392 -15.34 1.78 -3.16
C ILE A 392 -16.07 1.46 -4.48
N ALA A 393 -17.35 1.75 -4.59
CA ALA A 393 -18.14 1.50 -5.80
C ALA A 393 -17.61 2.26 -7.02
N LYS A 394 -17.21 3.53 -6.86
CA LYS A 394 -16.65 4.34 -7.97
C LYS A 394 -15.30 3.79 -8.42
N GLN A 395 -14.39 3.50 -7.49
CA GLN A 395 -13.10 2.88 -7.81
C GLN A 395 -13.29 1.57 -8.57
N SER A 396 -14.18 0.73 -8.07
CA SER A 396 -14.39 -0.60 -8.61
C SER A 396 -14.95 -0.57 -10.01
N LYS A 397 -15.94 0.31 -10.24
CA LYS A 397 -16.48 0.53 -11.58
C LYS A 397 -15.38 0.95 -12.55
N GLU A 398 -14.50 1.84 -12.14
CA GLU A 398 -13.39 2.31 -12.96
C GLU A 398 -12.41 1.18 -13.31
N PHE A 399 -12.06 0.32 -12.34
CA PHE A 399 -11.20 -0.83 -12.62
C PHE A 399 -11.88 -1.87 -13.50
N VAL A 400 -13.16 -2.15 -13.30
CA VAL A 400 -13.93 -3.07 -14.18
C VAL A 400 -13.96 -2.54 -15.60
N ASP A 401 -14.28 -1.25 -15.80
CA ASP A 401 -14.27 -0.59 -17.12
C ASP A 401 -12.88 -0.68 -17.79
N ILE A 402 -11.80 -0.51 -17.02
CA ILE A 402 -10.40 -0.67 -17.50
C ILE A 402 -10.14 -2.12 -17.93
N TYR A 403 -10.50 -3.10 -17.11
CA TYR A 403 -10.25 -4.50 -17.43
C TYR A 403 -11.02 -4.96 -18.68
N GLU A 404 -12.29 -4.56 -18.81
CA GLU A 404 -13.11 -4.85 -19.98
C GLU A 404 -12.50 -4.22 -21.24
N ALA A 405 -12.13 -2.94 -21.16
CA ALA A 405 -11.51 -2.26 -22.28
C ALA A 405 -10.21 -2.96 -22.74
N LEU A 406 -9.34 -3.32 -21.78
CA LEU A 406 -8.08 -3.97 -22.08
C LEU A 406 -8.28 -5.38 -22.62
N ALA A 407 -9.20 -6.18 -22.05
CA ALA A 407 -9.50 -7.53 -22.51
C ALA A 407 -10.07 -7.55 -23.94
N GLU A 408 -10.87 -6.56 -24.30
CA GLU A 408 -11.47 -6.40 -25.63
C GLU A 408 -10.56 -5.66 -26.63
N GLY A 409 -9.36 -5.24 -26.21
CA GLY A 409 -8.45 -4.46 -27.04
C GLY A 409 -8.91 -3.01 -27.29
N ARG A 410 -9.85 -2.51 -26.49
CA ARG A 410 -10.31 -1.12 -26.56
C ARG A 410 -9.32 -0.16 -25.87
N PRO A 411 -9.24 1.09 -26.31
CA PRO A 411 -8.36 2.07 -25.69
C PRO A 411 -8.80 2.45 -24.27
N VAL A 412 -7.81 2.72 -23.43
CA VAL A 412 -8.00 3.30 -22.09
C VAL A 412 -7.45 4.73 -22.08
N GLU A 413 -8.21 5.66 -21.56
CA GLU A 413 -7.79 7.06 -21.45
C GLU A 413 -6.79 7.25 -20.31
N LEU A 414 -5.77 8.07 -20.52
CA LEU A 414 -4.80 8.46 -19.49
C LEU A 414 -5.32 9.68 -18.72
N THR A 415 -4.83 9.88 -17.50
CA THR A 415 -5.27 11.01 -16.68
C THR A 415 -4.75 12.35 -17.24
N GLU A 416 -5.65 13.32 -17.30
CA GLU A 416 -5.40 14.68 -17.77
C GLU A 416 -4.35 15.40 -16.92
N GLY A 417 -3.50 16.20 -17.58
CA GLY A 417 -2.55 17.09 -16.92
C GLY A 417 -1.36 16.43 -16.23
N ILE A 418 -1.29 15.10 -16.22
CA ILE A 418 -0.19 14.35 -15.60
C ILE A 418 0.78 13.82 -16.68
N HIS A 419 0.24 13.33 -17.78
CA HIS A 419 1.03 12.75 -18.86
C HIS A 419 1.11 13.68 -20.05
N PRO A 420 2.30 13.85 -20.70
CA PRO A 420 2.43 14.68 -21.92
C PRO A 420 1.59 14.18 -23.09
N ASP A 421 1.18 12.91 -23.06
CA ASP A 421 0.30 12.29 -24.03
C ASP A 421 -1.18 12.27 -23.62
N TYR A 422 -1.58 13.16 -22.71
CA TYR A 422 -2.97 13.32 -22.31
C TYR A 422 -3.91 13.46 -23.52
N GLY A 423 -5.05 12.78 -23.44
CA GLY A 423 -6.03 12.72 -24.55
C GLY A 423 -5.68 11.68 -25.64
N ARG A 424 -4.50 11.06 -25.58
CA ARG A 424 -4.22 9.89 -26.41
C ARG A 424 -4.81 8.63 -25.79
N ARG A 425 -5.50 7.87 -26.63
CA ARG A 425 -6.01 6.55 -26.28
C ARG A 425 -4.89 5.54 -26.34
N VAL A 426 -4.78 4.73 -25.30
CA VAL A 426 -3.77 3.67 -25.20
C VAL A 426 -4.41 2.33 -25.53
N PHE A 427 -3.85 1.65 -26.51
CA PHE A 427 -4.21 0.29 -26.84
C PHE A 427 -3.26 -0.69 -26.15
N PRO A 428 -3.75 -1.86 -25.70
CA PRO A 428 -2.89 -2.91 -25.20
C PRO A 428 -1.83 -3.26 -26.25
N ARG A 429 -0.61 -3.50 -25.82
CA ARG A 429 0.45 -3.95 -26.74
C ARG A 429 0.10 -5.35 -27.24
N ARG A 430 0.18 -5.58 -28.55
CA ARG A 430 0.29 -6.94 -29.07
C ARG A 430 1.66 -7.49 -28.63
N ARG A 431 1.68 -8.25 -27.56
CA ARG A 431 2.89 -8.93 -27.13
C ARG A 431 3.08 -10.13 -28.07
N VAL A 432 4.25 -10.21 -28.67
CA VAL A 432 4.64 -11.40 -29.41
C VAL A 432 4.90 -12.48 -28.35
N THR A 433 4.10 -13.54 -28.34
CA THR A 433 4.36 -14.71 -27.52
C THR A 433 5.72 -15.25 -27.90
N ALA A 434 6.70 -15.18 -27.01
CA ALA A 434 7.96 -15.86 -27.24
C ALA A 434 7.68 -17.38 -27.30
N THR A 435 8.09 -18.00 -28.36
CA THR A 435 8.03 -19.47 -28.52
C THR A 435 9.11 -20.10 -27.64
N PHE A 436 8.91 -20.08 -26.34
CA PHE A 436 9.65 -20.93 -25.40
C PHE A 436 8.82 -22.19 -25.20
N GLU A 437 9.43 -23.35 -25.40
CA GLU A 437 8.86 -24.62 -24.95
C GLU A 437 8.82 -24.59 -23.41
N ILE A 438 7.68 -24.22 -22.87
CA ILE A 438 7.43 -24.34 -21.44
C ILE A 438 6.95 -25.77 -21.23
N PRO A 439 7.59 -26.56 -20.34
CA PRO A 439 7.08 -27.87 -20.00
C PRO A 439 5.62 -27.77 -19.58
N THR A 440 4.77 -28.62 -20.11
CA THR A 440 3.36 -28.66 -19.71
C THR A 440 3.25 -29.04 -18.22
N PRO A 441 2.18 -28.67 -17.51
CA PRO A 441 1.98 -29.09 -16.12
C PRO A 441 2.07 -30.61 -15.89
N ALA A 442 1.83 -31.40 -16.92
CA ALA A 442 1.97 -32.88 -16.91
C ALA A 442 3.43 -33.34 -17.01
N GLU A 443 4.32 -32.54 -17.58
CA GLU A 443 5.75 -32.83 -17.72
C GLU A 443 6.58 -32.32 -16.54
N LEU A 444 6.00 -31.46 -15.69
CA LEU A 444 6.61 -31.03 -14.45
C LEU A 444 6.18 -32.01 -13.35
N GLU A 445 7.13 -32.78 -12.82
CA GLU A 445 6.84 -33.63 -11.67
C GLU A 445 6.26 -32.80 -10.53
N PRO A 446 5.13 -33.25 -9.91
CA PRO A 446 4.59 -32.57 -8.75
C PRO A 446 5.66 -32.56 -7.67
N VAL A 447 6.04 -31.37 -7.19
CA VAL A 447 6.96 -31.23 -6.07
C VAL A 447 6.39 -32.02 -4.89
N PRO A 448 7.08 -33.08 -4.42
CA PRO A 448 6.55 -33.90 -3.35
C PRO A 448 6.34 -33.03 -2.10
N ALA A 449 5.18 -33.16 -1.46
CA ALA A 449 4.88 -32.51 -0.19
C ALA A 449 5.98 -32.91 0.83
N ARG A 450 6.97 -32.04 1.01
CA ARG A 450 8.03 -32.29 1.98
C ARG A 450 7.47 -32.21 3.39
N PRO A 451 7.86 -33.13 4.30
CA PRO A 451 7.47 -33.06 5.69
C PRO A 451 7.99 -31.77 6.32
N ARG A 452 7.21 -31.17 7.23
CA ARG A 452 7.42 -29.90 7.95
C ARG A 452 8.70 -29.84 8.81
N ARG A 453 9.87 -30.17 8.28
CA ARG A 453 11.17 -30.11 8.99
C ARG A 453 12.25 -29.46 8.16
N TRP A 454 12.20 -28.10 8.07
CA TRP A 454 13.39 -27.33 7.70
C TRP A 454 13.37 -26.00 8.48
N TRP A 455 14.47 -25.77 9.21
CA TRP A 455 14.81 -24.61 10.04
C TRP A 455 14.13 -24.52 11.40
N THR A 456 14.64 -25.31 12.34
CA THR A 456 14.67 -24.91 13.74
C THR A 456 15.93 -24.04 13.92
N TRP A 457 15.75 -22.78 14.28
CA TRP A 457 16.83 -21.99 14.85
C TRP A 457 17.34 -22.69 16.12
N PRO A 458 18.68 -22.73 16.37
CA PRO A 458 19.15 -23.15 17.68
C PRO A 458 18.52 -22.23 18.72
N LYS A 459 17.81 -22.79 19.69
CA LYS A 459 17.42 -22.07 20.90
C LYS A 459 18.72 -21.62 21.56
N ALA A 460 18.86 -20.29 21.76
CA ALA A 460 19.90 -19.78 22.63
C ALA A 460 19.74 -20.47 23.98
N SER A 461 20.72 -21.25 24.35
CA SER A 461 20.83 -21.86 25.65
C SER A 461 20.91 -20.74 26.68
N ALA A 462 19.86 -20.63 27.52
CA ALA A 462 19.95 -19.86 28.75
C ALA A 462 20.93 -20.63 29.68
N GLU A 463 22.17 -20.22 29.70
CA GLU A 463 23.07 -20.59 30.79
C GLU A 463 22.62 -19.84 32.06
N GLN A 464 22.09 -20.62 32.97
CA GLN A 464 22.02 -20.30 34.38
C GLN A 464 23.48 -20.27 34.90
N GLY A 465 23.88 -19.22 35.56
CA GLY A 465 25.15 -19.12 36.23
C GLY A 465 25.17 -17.97 37.24
N ARG A 466 24.83 -18.31 38.49
CA ARG A 466 25.17 -17.71 39.79
C ARG A 466 25.32 -16.18 39.91
#